data_37a912f88e90cac73febc9477d763df2
#
_entry.id   37a912f88e90cac73febc9477d763df2
#
_cell.length_a   1.000
_cell.length_b   1.000
_cell.length_c   1.000
_cell.angle_alpha   90.00
_cell.angle_beta   90.00
_cell.angle_gamma   90.00
#
_symmetry.space_group_name_H-M   'P 1'
#
loop_
_entity.id
_entity.type
_entity.pdbx_description
1 polymer ?
#
loop_
_entity_poly.entity_id
_entity_poly.type
_entity_poly.pdbx_seq_one_letter_code
_entity_poly.pdbx_strand_id
1 'polypeptide(L)'
;MLIPQMKRRSLLTGLASLSATSLFPLKDVVAAVNAAANDIEKITWSACTVNCGSRCPVRVVSKNGQVIRIETDNIGNPCSCAFGKDFPQVRACIRGRSIRQRLYSAERLKYPMKRVGERGEGKFERITWDQAFDEIAGKLKDVIQKYGNEAVFINHGSGNNGIAMNSRKCAQRFFN
;
A
#
# COMPACT_ATOMS: atom_id res chain seq x y z
N MET A 1 27.72 9.50 11.21
CA MET A 1 28.33 8.34 10.53
C MET A 1 27.97 8.45 9.06
N LEU A 2 28.94 8.89 8.25
CA LEU A 2 28.75 9.16 6.80
C LEU A 2 28.69 7.83 6.07
N ILE A 3 27.62 7.59 5.34
CA ILE A 3 27.51 6.46 4.42
C ILE A 3 28.45 6.74 3.25
N PRO A 4 29.46 5.90 2.99
CA PRO A 4 30.35 6.12 1.86
C PRO A 4 29.56 6.00 0.55
N GLN A 5 29.50 7.07 -0.20
CA GLN A 5 29.01 7.08 -1.56
C GLN A 5 29.91 6.18 -2.41
N MET A 6 29.43 4.99 -2.75
CA MET A 6 30.12 4.14 -3.72
C MET A 6 30.17 4.87 -5.07
N LYS A 7 31.37 5.26 -5.47
CA LYS A 7 31.58 5.93 -6.76
C LYS A 7 31.23 4.94 -7.88
N ARG A 8 30.47 5.41 -8.87
CA ARG A 8 30.07 4.63 -10.08
C ARG A 8 31.26 3.91 -10.77
N ARG A 9 32.46 4.40 -10.59
CA ARG A 9 33.70 3.76 -11.10
C ARG A 9 34.03 2.42 -10.42
N SER A 10 33.67 2.21 -9.15
CA SER A 10 33.95 0.95 -8.46
C SER A 10 33.02 -0.19 -8.91
N LEU A 11 31.86 0.14 -9.49
CA LEU A 11 30.95 -0.84 -10.08
C LEU A 11 31.46 -1.34 -11.44
N LEU A 12 32.13 -0.47 -12.20
CA LEU A 12 32.67 -0.83 -13.52
C LEU A 12 33.98 -1.63 -13.43
N THR A 13 34.80 -1.41 -12.40
CA THR A 13 36.01 -2.20 -12.18
C THR A 13 35.71 -3.61 -11.66
N GLY A 14 34.59 -3.79 -10.95
CA GLY A 14 34.12 -5.15 -10.55
C GLY A 14 33.61 -5.98 -11.73
N LEU A 15 33.13 -5.35 -12.79
CA LEU A 15 32.64 -6.03 -14.00
C LEU A 15 33.78 -6.42 -14.97
N ALA A 16 34.93 -5.74 -14.91
CA ALA A 16 36.07 -6.01 -15.80
C ALA A 16 36.89 -7.26 -15.38
N SER A 17 36.75 -7.74 -14.16
CA SER A 17 37.43 -8.96 -13.69
C SER A 17 36.64 -10.26 -13.94
N LEU A 18 35.45 -10.18 -14.53
CA LEU A 18 34.60 -11.32 -14.88
C LEU A 18 34.75 -11.82 -16.31
N SER A 19 35.80 -11.38 -17.02
CA SER A 19 36.04 -11.76 -18.42
C SER A 19 36.68 -13.12 -18.64
N ALA A 20 36.75 -13.97 -17.63
CA ALA A 20 37.42 -15.27 -17.75
C ALA A 20 36.59 -16.42 -17.16
N THR A 21 35.30 -16.53 -17.49
CA THR A 21 34.60 -17.84 -17.42
C THR A 21 33.25 -17.76 -18.14
N SER A 22 33.27 -18.14 -19.40
CA SER A 22 32.11 -18.30 -20.29
C SER A 22 31.26 -19.55 -19.97
N LEU A 23 30.99 -19.86 -18.70
CA LEU A 23 30.30 -21.10 -18.32
C LEU A 23 28.93 -20.88 -17.66
N PHE A 24 28.54 -19.62 -17.38
CA PHE A 24 27.20 -19.37 -16.83
C PHE A 24 26.34 -18.64 -17.88
N PRO A 25 25.14 -19.17 -18.19
CA PRO A 25 24.22 -18.50 -19.08
C PRO A 25 23.85 -17.12 -18.48
N LEU A 26 23.92 -16.08 -19.30
CA LEU A 26 23.69 -14.69 -18.89
C LEU A 26 22.38 -14.51 -18.10
N LYS A 27 21.36 -15.30 -18.41
CA LYS A 27 20.07 -15.33 -17.70
C LYS A 27 20.21 -15.72 -16.23
N ASP A 28 21.12 -16.64 -15.90
CA ASP A 28 21.28 -17.10 -14.52
C ASP A 28 22.07 -16.08 -13.69
N VAL A 29 23.01 -15.37 -14.31
CA VAL A 29 23.70 -14.25 -13.68
C VAL A 29 22.72 -13.09 -13.40
N VAL A 30 21.88 -12.74 -14.37
CA VAL A 30 20.85 -11.71 -14.20
C VAL A 30 19.84 -12.13 -13.15
N ALA A 31 19.42 -13.39 -13.13
CA ALA A 31 18.51 -13.91 -12.10
C ALA A 31 19.13 -13.85 -10.69
N ALA A 32 20.42 -14.24 -10.56
CA ALA A 32 21.14 -14.17 -9.29
C ALA A 32 21.32 -12.72 -8.80
N VAL A 33 21.65 -11.78 -9.69
CA VAL A 33 21.76 -10.36 -9.35
C VAL A 33 20.42 -9.79 -8.93
N ASN A 34 19.33 -10.12 -9.62
CA ASN A 34 17.99 -9.70 -9.27
C ASN A 34 17.52 -10.31 -7.94
N ALA A 35 17.84 -11.57 -7.68
CA ALA A 35 17.56 -12.24 -6.42
C ALA A 35 18.33 -11.57 -5.26
N ALA A 36 19.61 -11.29 -5.44
CA ALA A 36 20.42 -10.59 -4.44
C ALA A 36 19.93 -9.15 -4.19
N ALA A 37 19.54 -8.43 -5.24
CA ALA A 37 18.97 -7.09 -5.13
C ALA A 37 17.63 -7.08 -4.39
N ASN A 38 16.82 -8.13 -4.54
CA ASN A 38 15.56 -8.28 -3.84
C ASN A 38 15.73 -8.69 -2.36
N ASP A 39 16.87 -9.27 -1.99
CA ASP A 39 17.13 -9.69 -0.60
C ASP A 39 17.52 -8.51 0.32
N ILE A 40 17.71 -7.33 -0.23
CA ILE A 40 18.03 -6.12 0.54
C ILE A 40 16.74 -5.53 1.14
N GLU A 41 16.78 -5.20 2.42
CA GLU A 41 15.68 -4.45 3.06
C GLU A 41 15.59 -3.05 2.48
N LYS A 42 14.41 -2.72 1.95
CA LYS A 42 14.08 -1.40 1.45
C LYS A 42 13.20 -0.66 2.45
N ILE A 43 13.61 0.54 2.82
CA ILE A 43 12.82 1.42 3.70
C ILE A 43 12.13 2.47 2.86
N THR A 44 10.81 2.59 3.03
CA THR A 44 9.98 3.59 2.36
C THR A 44 9.12 4.30 3.38
N TRP A 45 9.02 5.62 3.30
CA TRP A 45 8.09 6.39 4.11
C TRP A 45 6.68 6.32 3.56
N SER A 46 5.73 6.18 4.46
CA SER A 46 4.30 6.16 4.15
C SER A 46 3.51 6.80 5.29
N ALA A 47 2.21 6.92 5.12
CA ALA A 47 1.31 7.35 6.17
C ALA A 47 0.46 6.19 6.68
N CYS A 48 0.13 6.21 7.95
CA CYS A 48 -0.79 5.27 8.55
C CYS A 48 -2.17 5.39 7.90
N THR A 49 -2.72 4.27 7.44
CA THR A 49 -4.02 4.18 6.76
C THR A 49 -5.15 3.73 7.68
N VAL A 50 -4.92 3.70 8.99
CA VAL A 50 -5.99 3.42 9.96
C VAL A 50 -6.97 4.60 9.98
N ASN A 51 -8.25 4.29 10.08
CA ASN A 51 -9.34 5.26 10.06
C ASN A 51 -9.43 6.07 11.37
N CYS A 52 -8.45 6.92 11.63
CA CYS A 52 -8.45 7.82 12.79
C CYS A 52 -8.08 9.27 12.45
N GLY A 53 -7.74 9.58 11.22
CA GLY A 53 -7.41 10.92 10.77
C GLY A 53 -6.02 11.45 11.15
N SER A 54 -5.27 10.78 12.05
CA SER A 54 -3.97 11.27 12.52
C SER A 54 -2.88 11.23 11.46
N ARG A 55 -3.00 10.37 10.46
CA ARG A 55 -2.04 10.24 9.34
C ARG A 55 -0.58 10.11 9.77
N CYS A 56 -0.35 9.39 10.86
CA CYS A 56 0.99 9.25 11.42
C CYS A 56 1.98 8.74 10.36
N PRO A 57 3.17 9.33 10.26
CA PRO A 57 4.22 8.83 9.40
C PRO A 57 4.68 7.46 9.89
N VAL A 58 4.89 6.55 8.96
CA VAL A 58 5.40 5.20 9.22
C VAL A 58 6.52 4.86 8.26
N ARG A 59 7.51 4.13 8.77
CA ARG A 59 8.58 3.54 7.97
C ARG A 59 8.16 2.13 7.60
N VAL A 60 7.97 1.89 6.34
CA VAL A 60 7.63 0.57 5.79
C VAL A 60 8.92 -0.11 5.37
N VAL A 61 9.24 -1.22 6.01
CA VAL A 61 10.39 -2.04 5.64
C VAL A 61 9.89 -3.21 4.81
N SER A 62 10.37 -3.29 3.59
CA SER A 62 10.03 -4.35 2.65
C SER A 62 11.26 -5.13 2.23
N LYS A 63 11.07 -6.42 1.98
CA LYS A 63 12.09 -7.35 1.47
C LYS A 63 11.40 -8.31 0.51
N ASN A 64 11.99 -8.59 -0.63
CA ASN A 64 11.43 -9.49 -1.65
C ASN A 64 10.00 -9.10 -2.07
N GLY A 65 9.73 -7.80 -2.19
CA GLY A 65 8.40 -7.29 -2.55
C GLY A 65 7.34 -7.41 -1.45
N GLN A 66 7.70 -7.86 -0.26
CA GLN A 66 6.79 -8.00 0.87
C GLN A 66 7.12 -7.02 2.00
N VAL A 67 6.11 -6.48 2.63
CA VAL A 67 6.27 -5.68 3.84
C VAL A 67 6.55 -6.60 5.01
N ILE A 68 7.77 -6.53 5.56
CA ILE A 68 8.19 -7.39 6.66
C ILE A 68 7.95 -6.76 8.03
N ARG A 69 8.00 -5.42 8.12
CA ARG A 69 7.65 -4.68 9.35
C ARG A 69 7.24 -3.25 9.06
N ILE A 70 6.52 -2.67 9.99
CA ILE A 70 6.15 -1.26 9.99
C ILE A 70 6.66 -0.64 11.29
N GLU A 71 7.46 0.38 11.14
CA GLU A 71 8.08 1.11 12.23
C GLU A 71 7.48 2.51 12.34
N THR A 72 7.57 3.11 13.51
CA THR A 72 7.23 4.52 13.69
C THR A 72 8.40 5.39 13.23
N ASP A 73 8.19 6.70 13.23
CA ASP A 73 9.29 7.62 13.15
C ASP A 73 10.13 7.49 14.44
N ASN A 74 11.19 6.71 14.31
CA ASN A 74 12.20 6.50 15.36
C ASN A 74 13.55 7.06 14.95
N ILE A 75 13.59 7.93 13.96
CA ILE A 75 14.77 8.74 13.72
C ILE A 75 14.89 9.62 14.95
N GLY A 76 15.40 8.95 15.98
CA GLY A 76 15.79 9.58 17.22
C GLY A 76 16.64 10.74 16.81
N ASN A 77 16.10 11.88 17.01
CA ASN A 77 16.74 13.02 16.54
C ASN A 77 17.92 13.36 17.41
N PRO A 78 19.10 13.08 16.99
CA PRO A 78 20.16 14.02 17.22
C PRO A 78 19.97 15.12 16.20
N CYS A 79 18.81 15.74 16.11
CA CYS A 79 18.72 16.76 15.11
C CYS A 79 19.52 17.96 15.54
N SER A 80 20.66 17.96 15.13
CA SER A 80 21.40 19.12 14.66
C SER A 80 20.65 19.90 13.56
N CYS A 81 19.44 19.51 13.18
CA CYS A 81 18.68 20.17 12.14
C CYS A 81 17.78 21.25 12.72
N ALA A 82 17.35 22.14 11.85
CA ALA A 82 16.67 23.40 12.14
C ALA A 82 15.43 23.38 13.06
N PHE A 83 14.95 22.20 13.44
CA PHE A 83 13.75 22.04 14.26
C PHE A 83 14.00 21.86 15.76
N GLY A 84 15.26 21.86 16.21
CA GLY A 84 15.59 21.77 17.63
C GLY A 84 15.32 20.40 18.27
N LYS A 85 15.81 20.26 19.52
CA LYS A 85 15.70 19.01 20.29
C LYS A 85 14.28 18.69 20.75
N ASP A 86 13.39 19.66 20.71
CA ASP A 86 12.05 19.60 21.31
C ASP A 86 10.94 19.40 20.27
N PHE A 87 11.30 19.04 19.03
CA PHE A 87 10.30 18.79 18.02
C PHE A 87 9.52 17.49 18.33
N PRO A 88 8.20 17.57 18.54
CA PRO A 88 7.42 16.42 18.92
C PRO A 88 7.39 15.40 17.76
N GLN A 89 7.84 14.19 18.02
CA GLN A 89 7.75 13.10 17.08
C GLN A 89 6.32 12.55 17.06
N VAL A 90 5.70 12.50 15.88
CA VAL A 90 4.41 11.84 15.70
C VAL A 90 4.65 10.34 15.54
N ARG A 91 4.42 9.57 16.60
CA ARG A 91 4.62 8.13 16.61
C ARG A 91 3.30 7.41 16.34
N ALA A 92 3.31 6.52 15.36
CA ALA A 92 2.16 5.66 15.10
C ALA A 92 1.86 4.75 16.31
N CYS A 93 0.60 4.69 16.71
CA CYS A 93 0.13 3.81 17.77
C CYS A 93 0.20 2.33 17.34
N ILE A 94 -0.18 1.42 18.22
CA ILE A 94 -0.15 -0.01 17.94
C ILE A 94 -0.99 -0.39 16.71
N ARG A 95 -2.13 0.26 16.47
CA ARG A 95 -2.94 0.02 15.27
C ARG A 95 -2.19 0.35 13.98
N GLY A 96 -1.48 1.47 13.96
CA GLY A 96 -0.66 1.86 12.80
C GLY A 96 0.50 0.90 12.57
N ARG A 97 1.14 0.44 13.64
CA ARG A 97 2.26 -0.52 13.54
C ARG A 97 1.81 -1.93 13.16
N SER A 98 0.58 -2.31 13.46
CA SER A 98 0.02 -3.63 13.13
C SER A 98 -0.64 -3.72 11.75
N ILE A 99 -0.58 -2.66 10.92
CA ILE A 99 -1.18 -2.67 9.56
C ILE A 99 -0.68 -3.85 8.72
N ARG A 100 0.56 -4.30 8.93
CA ARG A 100 1.10 -5.47 8.24
C ARG A 100 0.23 -6.72 8.44
N GLN A 101 -0.27 -6.96 9.64
CA GLN A 101 -1.16 -8.10 9.93
C GLN A 101 -2.44 -8.00 9.12
N ARG A 102 -3.02 -6.79 9.04
CA ARG A 102 -4.20 -6.53 8.21
C ARG A 102 -3.90 -6.70 6.72
N LEU A 103 -2.73 -6.28 6.27
CA LEU A 103 -2.34 -6.38 4.86
C LEU A 103 -2.27 -7.83 4.38
N TYR A 104 -1.77 -8.73 5.22
CA TYR A 104 -1.58 -10.15 4.92
C TYR A 104 -2.59 -11.06 5.62
N SER A 105 -3.69 -10.52 6.13
CA SER A 105 -4.76 -11.32 6.70
C SER A 105 -5.33 -12.30 5.68
N ALA A 106 -5.54 -13.54 6.09
CA ALA A 106 -6.18 -14.57 5.25
C ALA A 106 -7.63 -14.18 4.89
N GLU A 107 -8.29 -13.43 5.76
CA GLU A 107 -9.68 -12.96 5.57
C GLU A 107 -9.77 -11.72 4.69
N ARG A 108 -8.64 -11.18 4.21
CA ARG A 108 -8.65 -10.01 3.37
C ARG A 108 -9.34 -10.29 2.04
N LEU A 109 -10.37 -9.52 1.72
CA LEU A 109 -11.02 -9.57 0.42
C LEU A 109 -10.03 -9.16 -0.69
N LYS A 110 -9.84 -10.03 -1.66
CA LYS A 110 -8.92 -9.84 -2.80
C LYS A 110 -9.65 -9.62 -4.11
N TYR A 111 -10.92 -9.96 -4.15
CA TYR A 111 -11.77 -9.95 -5.34
C TYR A 111 -13.15 -9.45 -4.97
N PRO A 112 -13.94 -8.94 -5.94
CA PRO A 112 -15.33 -8.66 -5.71
C PRO A 112 -16.09 -9.98 -5.44
N MET A 113 -17.01 -9.90 -4.49
CA MET A 113 -17.80 -11.04 -4.02
C MET A 113 -19.27 -10.70 -4.12
N LYS A 114 -20.07 -11.60 -4.68
CA LYS A 114 -21.52 -11.50 -4.76
C LYS A 114 -22.17 -12.44 -3.75
N ARG A 115 -23.13 -11.94 -3.00
CA ARG A 115 -23.92 -12.79 -2.11
C ARG A 115 -24.82 -13.71 -2.92
N VAL A 116 -24.76 -15.01 -2.64
CA VAL A 116 -25.58 -16.05 -3.30
C VAL A 116 -26.56 -16.74 -2.35
N GLY A 117 -26.43 -16.52 -1.04
CA GLY A 117 -27.33 -17.05 -0.03
C GLY A 117 -28.31 -16.01 0.49
N GLU A 118 -29.17 -16.44 1.40
CA GLU A 118 -30.06 -15.56 2.14
C GLU A 118 -29.29 -14.52 2.95
N ARG A 119 -29.96 -13.42 3.29
CA ARG A 119 -29.35 -12.36 4.09
C ARG A 119 -28.99 -12.87 5.48
N GLY A 120 -27.73 -12.83 5.82
CA GLY A 120 -27.20 -13.33 7.12
C GLY A 120 -26.49 -14.67 7.01
N GLU A 121 -26.67 -15.47 5.97
CA GLU A 121 -25.98 -16.75 5.80
C GLU A 121 -24.47 -16.64 5.54
N GLY A 122 -23.98 -15.47 5.11
CA GLY A 122 -22.56 -15.27 4.81
C GLY A 122 -22.05 -16.02 3.58
N LYS A 123 -22.92 -16.48 2.70
CA LYS A 123 -22.55 -17.19 1.48
C LYS A 123 -22.25 -16.23 0.34
N PHE A 124 -21.04 -16.28 -0.16
CA PHE A 124 -20.55 -15.42 -1.24
C PHE A 124 -19.81 -16.22 -2.29
N GLU A 125 -19.93 -15.82 -3.54
CA GLU A 125 -19.13 -16.32 -4.65
C GLU A 125 -18.29 -15.20 -5.24
N ARG A 126 -17.15 -15.58 -5.81
CA ARG A 126 -16.27 -14.64 -6.51
C ARG A 126 -16.87 -14.31 -7.87
N ILE A 127 -16.90 -13.02 -8.20
CA ILE A 127 -17.26 -12.50 -9.52
C ILE A 127 -16.11 -11.70 -10.14
N THR A 128 -16.21 -11.37 -11.42
CA THR A 128 -15.28 -10.45 -12.06
C THR A 128 -15.59 -9.00 -11.72
N TRP A 129 -14.62 -8.09 -11.93
CA TRP A 129 -14.86 -6.65 -11.77
C TRP A 129 -15.91 -6.13 -12.76
N ASP A 130 -15.91 -6.61 -14.00
CA ASP A 130 -16.87 -6.20 -15.02
C ASP A 130 -18.30 -6.60 -14.61
N GLN A 131 -18.48 -7.84 -14.16
CA GLN A 131 -19.77 -8.28 -13.60
C GLN A 131 -20.23 -7.43 -12.42
N ALA A 132 -19.29 -7.08 -11.52
CA ALA A 132 -19.63 -6.24 -10.37
C ALA A 132 -20.08 -4.85 -10.81
N PHE A 133 -19.37 -4.22 -11.76
CA PHE A 133 -19.72 -2.91 -12.28
C PHE A 133 -21.04 -2.91 -13.02
N ASP A 134 -21.28 -3.88 -13.88
CA ASP A 134 -22.51 -3.99 -14.65
C ASP A 134 -23.74 -4.17 -13.74
N GLU A 135 -23.65 -5.07 -12.78
CA GLU A 135 -24.73 -5.30 -11.82
C GLU A 135 -25.01 -4.08 -10.93
N ILE A 136 -23.97 -3.42 -10.43
CA ILE A 136 -24.13 -2.23 -9.59
C ILE A 136 -24.71 -1.08 -10.40
N ALA A 137 -24.15 -0.82 -11.59
CA ALA A 137 -24.64 0.24 -12.47
C ALA A 137 -26.09 0.02 -12.91
N GLY A 138 -26.43 -1.22 -13.28
CA GLY A 138 -27.81 -1.59 -13.63
C GLY A 138 -28.78 -1.30 -12.49
N LYS A 139 -28.50 -1.81 -11.29
CA LYS A 139 -29.37 -1.58 -10.11
C LYS A 139 -29.48 -0.12 -9.71
N LEU A 140 -28.39 0.66 -9.81
CA LEU A 140 -28.45 2.10 -9.53
C LEU A 140 -29.34 2.83 -10.54
N LYS A 141 -29.21 2.53 -11.83
CA LYS A 141 -30.07 3.09 -12.88
C LYS A 141 -31.54 2.78 -12.64
N ASP A 142 -31.85 1.51 -12.33
CA ASP A 142 -33.22 1.08 -12.04
C ASP A 142 -33.82 1.84 -10.84
N VAL A 143 -33.06 1.97 -9.76
CA VAL A 143 -33.52 2.70 -8.57
C VAL A 143 -33.73 4.19 -8.87
N ILE A 144 -32.78 4.82 -9.56
CA ILE A 144 -32.87 6.25 -9.92
C ILE A 144 -34.05 6.51 -10.88
N GLN A 145 -34.23 5.66 -11.88
CA GLN A 145 -35.35 5.78 -12.83
C GLN A 145 -36.70 5.58 -12.14
N LYS A 146 -36.80 4.64 -11.20
CA LYS A 146 -38.06 4.31 -10.55
C LYS A 146 -38.43 5.26 -9.40
N TYR A 147 -37.44 5.72 -8.64
CA TYR A 147 -37.66 6.43 -7.38
C TYR A 147 -36.98 7.80 -7.27
N GLY A 148 -36.20 8.19 -8.29
CA GLY A 148 -35.42 9.42 -8.30
C GLY A 148 -34.07 9.31 -7.54
N ASN A 149 -33.23 10.31 -7.68
CA ASN A 149 -31.93 10.37 -7.04
C ASN A 149 -32.00 10.34 -5.48
N GLU A 150 -33.09 10.86 -4.93
CA GLU A 150 -33.32 10.94 -3.48
C GLU A 150 -33.45 9.57 -2.82
N ALA A 151 -33.73 8.52 -3.61
CA ALA A 151 -33.78 7.14 -3.12
C ALA A 151 -32.41 6.52 -2.85
N VAL A 152 -31.33 7.19 -3.27
CA VAL A 152 -29.97 6.69 -3.09
C VAL A 152 -29.31 7.32 -1.87
N PHE A 153 -29.23 6.58 -0.78
CA PHE A 153 -28.53 7.03 0.42
C PHE A 153 -27.04 6.72 0.33
N ILE A 154 -26.22 7.77 0.42
CA ILE A 154 -24.76 7.68 0.38
C ILE A 154 -24.21 7.83 1.79
N ASN A 155 -23.74 6.72 2.36
CA ASN A 155 -23.00 6.74 3.60
C ASN A 155 -21.50 6.92 3.31
N HIS A 156 -20.93 8.02 3.78
CA HIS A 156 -19.48 8.23 3.69
C HIS A 156 -18.90 8.44 5.09
N GLY A 157 -17.74 7.83 5.32
CA GLY A 157 -17.00 7.99 6.57
C GLY A 157 -15.97 9.11 6.52
N SER A 158 -15.53 9.53 7.70
CA SER A 158 -14.30 10.27 7.89
C SER A 158 -13.11 9.31 8.04
N GLY A 159 -11.94 9.84 8.13
CA GLY A 159 -10.72 9.08 8.38
C GLY A 159 -9.62 9.42 7.42
N ASN A 160 -8.68 8.52 7.27
CA ASN A 160 -7.50 8.76 6.48
C ASN A 160 -7.75 8.49 5.00
N ASN A 161 -8.21 9.49 4.30
CA ASN A 161 -8.37 9.46 2.85
C ASN A 161 -7.25 10.28 2.21
N GLY A 162 -6.66 9.79 1.15
CA GLY A 162 -5.76 10.58 0.31
C GLY A 162 -6.50 11.79 -0.30
N ILE A 163 -5.77 12.80 -0.74
CA ILE A 163 -6.35 13.99 -1.37
C ILE A 163 -7.19 13.61 -2.59
N ALA A 164 -6.70 12.67 -3.41
CA ALA A 164 -7.36 12.21 -4.63
C ALA A 164 -8.50 11.23 -4.36
N MET A 165 -8.48 10.53 -3.23
CA MET A 165 -9.42 9.46 -2.86
C MET A 165 -10.26 9.84 -1.64
N ASN A 166 -10.63 11.10 -1.53
CA ASN A 166 -11.53 11.55 -0.46
C ASN A 166 -12.94 11.02 -0.72
N SER A 167 -13.49 10.25 0.20
CA SER A 167 -14.78 9.58 0.05
C SER A 167 -15.93 10.55 -0.27
N ARG A 168 -15.97 11.69 0.41
CA ARG A 168 -17.00 12.72 0.16
C ARG A 168 -16.90 13.30 -1.24
N LYS A 169 -15.70 13.71 -1.66
CA LYS A 169 -15.48 14.29 -3.01
C LYS A 169 -15.71 13.27 -4.11
N CYS A 170 -15.30 12.01 -3.89
CA CYS A 170 -15.55 10.94 -4.86
C CYS A 170 -17.06 10.67 -5.01
N ALA A 171 -17.79 10.58 -3.90
CA ALA A 171 -19.24 10.40 -3.94
C ALA A 171 -19.94 11.59 -4.65
N GLN A 172 -19.61 12.82 -4.29
CA GLN A 172 -20.14 14.00 -4.97
C GLN A 172 -19.87 13.99 -6.47
N ARG A 173 -18.65 13.63 -6.88
CA ARG A 173 -18.27 13.57 -8.30
C ARG A 173 -19.00 12.46 -9.06
N PHE A 174 -19.32 11.37 -8.39
CA PHE A 174 -20.00 10.22 -9.01
C PHE A 174 -21.50 10.48 -9.23
N PHE A 175 -22.13 11.25 -8.33
CA PHE A 175 -23.58 11.51 -8.37
C PHE A 175 -23.97 12.89 -8.93
N ASN A 176 -23.02 13.74 -9.27
CA ASN A 176 -23.24 14.97 -10.03
C ASN A 176 -22.94 14.76 -11.52
#